data_4bfb56dcf7f5ecb40683d3857da9c439
#
_entry.id   4bfb56dcf7f5ecb40683d3857da9c439
#
_cell.length_a   1.000
_cell.length_b   1.000
_cell.length_c   1.000
_cell.angle_alpha   90.00
_cell.angle_beta   90.00
_cell.angle_gamma   90.00
#
_symmetry.space_group_name_H-M   'P 1'
#
loop_
_entity.id
_entity.type
_entity.pdbx_description
1 polymer ?
#
loop_
_entity_poly.entity_id
_entity_poly.type
_entity_poly.pdbx_seq_one_letter_code
_entity_poly.pdbx_strand_id
1 'polypeptide(L)'
;MNSDKYISDYKPAPIASNENQRLEAVKRTGAMYLDQDELYDVYCYLAKEITGCPVSWTGLIDSENQYCLASDGFPEDTSKKIPRKQTFCQYALDKTEPLIIQNMETDLTFKNHPLVKEGIVKFYAAFPIVTSDGYTLGTLCVSGNKEVELTKNQIKSLKSLSRKMAYQLEIQENFRNKSAENLIQIIDKISQHVENLNITHLKTI
;
A
#
# COMPACT_ATOMS: atom_id res chain seq x y z
N MET A 1 -0.92 22.60 0.24
CA MET A 1 0.42 22.56 -0.37
C MET A 1 0.28 22.68 -1.88
N ASN A 2 0.98 23.60 -2.51
CA ASN A 2 0.79 23.90 -3.94
C ASN A 2 1.42 22.77 -4.78
N SER A 3 0.63 22.09 -5.60
CA SER A 3 1.03 20.94 -6.42
C SER A 3 2.15 21.21 -7.44
N ASP A 4 2.33 22.48 -7.81
CA ASP A 4 3.24 22.88 -8.88
C ASP A 4 4.71 23.01 -8.45
N LYS A 5 4.97 23.05 -7.13
CA LYS A 5 6.32 23.15 -6.57
C LYS A 5 7.15 21.85 -6.72
N TYR A 6 6.47 20.73 -7.01
CA TYR A 6 7.08 19.39 -7.08
C TYR A 6 7.62 18.99 -8.47
N ILE A 7 7.53 19.88 -9.49
CA ILE A 7 7.61 19.38 -10.89
C ILE A 7 8.95 19.70 -11.59
N SER A 8 9.81 20.59 -11.11
CA SER A 8 10.91 21.05 -11.99
C SER A 8 12.12 20.13 -12.07
N ASP A 9 12.52 19.44 -10.99
CA ASP A 9 13.81 18.72 -10.94
C ASP A 9 13.73 17.25 -10.43
N TYR A 10 12.61 16.83 -9.85
CA TYR A 10 12.38 15.46 -9.41
C TYR A 10 11.59 14.66 -10.46
N LYS A 11 12.21 13.61 -10.98
CA LYS A 11 11.59 12.76 -12.02
C LYS A 11 10.83 11.62 -11.36
N PRO A 12 9.56 11.37 -11.70
CA PRO A 12 8.84 10.17 -11.26
C PRO A 12 9.55 8.89 -11.68
N ALA A 13 9.33 7.80 -10.93
CA ALA A 13 9.84 6.49 -11.30
C ALA A 13 9.29 6.03 -12.66
N PRO A 14 10.06 5.26 -13.42
CA PRO A 14 9.53 4.56 -14.59
C PRO A 14 8.34 3.67 -14.21
N ILE A 15 7.41 3.52 -15.13
CA ILE A 15 6.30 2.57 -14.96
C ILE A 15 6.85 1.14 -15.01
N ALA A 16 6.44 0.30 -14.06
CA ALA A 16 6.86 -1.09 -13.99
C ALA A 16 6.41 -1.87 -15.25
N SER A 17 7.21 -2.81 -15.72
CA SER A 17 6.90 -3.60 -16.92
C SER A 17 5.63 -4.47 -16.78
N ASN A 18 5.27 -4.82 -15.53
CA ASN A 18 4.08 -5.59 -15.18
C ASN A 18 2.96 -4.71 -14.59
N GLU A 19 2.94 -3.42 -14.89
CA GLU A 19 2.05 -2.45 -14.24
C GLU A 19 0.57 -2.83 -14.30
N ASN A 20 0.08 -3.31 -15.46
CA ASN A 20 -1.33 -3.68 -15.60
C ASN A 20 -1.71 -4.81 -14.63
N GLN A 21 -0.90 -5.86 -14.55
CA GLN A 21 -1.13 -6.98 -13.63
C GLN A 21 -1.01 -6.54 -12.16
N ARG A 22 -0.03 -5.68 -11.87
CA ARG A 22 0.15 -5.07 -10.56
C ARG A 22 -1.09 -4.27 -10.14
N LEU A 23 -1.63 -3.44 -11.03
CA LEU A 23 -2.84 -2.65 -10.76
C LEU A 23 -4.07 -3.53 -10.51
N GLU A 24 -4.22 -4.63 -11.27
CA GLU A 24 -5.29 -5.60 -10.98
C GLU A 24 -5.10 -6.26 -9.61
N ALA A 25 -3.85 -6.60 -9.22
CA ALA A 25 -3.56 -7.11 -7.90
C ALA A 25 -3.90 -6.09 -6.79
N VAL A 26 -3.54 -4.82 -6.96
CA VAL A 26 -3.93 -3.75 -6.03
C VAL A 26 -5.44 -3.64 -5.90
N LYS A 27 -6.16 -3.63 -7.03
CA LYS A 27 -7.62 -3.51 -7.07
C LYS A 27 -8.32 -4.68 -6.37
N ARG A 28 -7.84 -5.91 -6.58
CA ARG A 28 -8.36 -7.12 -5.94
C ARG A 28 -8.39 -7.03 -4.41
N THR A 29 -7.38 -6.41 -3.81
CA THR A 29 -7.32 -6.28 -2.34
C THR A 29 -8.51 -5.51 -1.78
N GLY A 30 -9.11 -4.59 -2.55
CA GLY A 30 -10.17 -3.70 -2.08
C GLY A 30 -9.76 -2.77 -0.93
N ALA A 31 -8.50 -2.86 -0.47
CA ALA A 31 -8.03 -2.17 0.72
C ALA A 31 -7.90 -0.65 0.53
N MET A 32 -7.86 -0.17 -0.71
CA MET A 32 -7.87 1.28 -1.02
C MET A 32 -9.19 1.97 -0.67
N TYR A 33 -10.27 1.20 -0.47
CA TYR A 33 -11.61 1.70 -0.17
C TYR A 33 -12.00 1.50 1.29
N LEU A 34 -11.11 0.93 2.10
CA LEU A 34 -11.32 0.77 3.53
C LEU A 34 -10.88 2.06 4.23
N ASP A 35 -11.69 2.52 5.18
CA ASP A 35 -11.23 3.47 6.18
C ASP A 35 -10.05 2.83 6.94
N GLN A 36 -9.17 3.67 7.51
CA GLN A 36 -7.98 3.19 8.23
C GLN A 36 -8.37 2.03 9.16
N ASP A 37 -7.81 0.86 8.87
CA ASP A 37 -8.00 -0.32 9.71
C ASP A 37 -6.87 -0.34 10.73
N GLU A 38 -7.19 -0.22 12.02
CA GLU A 38 -6.25 -0.31 13.16
C GLU A 38 -5.34 -1.54 13.05
N LEU A 39 -5.76 -2.51 12.26
CA LEU A 39 -5.03 -3.73 11.95
C LEU A 39 -3.64 -3.48 11.33
N TYR A 40 -3.48 -2.36 10.60
CA TYR A 40 -2.21 -2.01 9.95
C TYR A 40 -1.32 -1.10 10.80
N ASP A 41 -1.83 -0.48 11.85
CA ASP A 41 -1.07 0.45 12.70
C ASP A 41 0.10 -0.26 13.39
N VAL A 42 -0.10 -1.51 13.81
CA VAL A 42 0.96 -2.31 14.44
C VAL A 42 2.20 -2.45 13.57
N TYR A 43 2.05 -2.50 12.23
CA TYR A 43 3.19 -2.62 11.32
C TYR A 43 4.02 -1.35 11.28
N CYS A 44 3.38 -0.18 11.26
CA CYS A 44 4.06 1.11 11.31
C CYS A 44 4.75 1.33 12.66
N TYR A 45 4.06 1.04 13.76
CA TYR A 45 4.62 1.09 15.10
C TYR A 45 5.88 0.22 15.21
N LEU A 46 5.79 -1.07 14.85
CA LEU A 46 6.92 -1.98 14.91
C LEU A 46 8.07 -1.56 13.99
N ALA A 47 7.78 -1.04 12.81
CA ALA A 47 8.82 -0.56 11.90
C ALA A 47 9.61 0.60 12.49
N LYS A 48 8.96 1.54 13.19
CA LYS A 48 9.62 2.61 13.95
C LYS A 48 10.47 2.05 15.10
N GLU A 49 9.91 1.19 15.94
CA GLU A 49 10.62 0.60 17.07
C GLU A 49 11.86 -0.18 16.63
N ILE A 50 11.76 -0.96 15.55
CA ILE A 50 12.88 -1.75 15.03
C ILE A 50 14.00 -0.84 14.50
N THR A 51 13.67 0.27 13.87
CA THR A 51 14.66 1.12 13.18
C THR A 51 15.12 2.33 13.97
N GLY A 52 14.32 2.78 14.94
CA GLY A 52 14.50 4.07 15.61
C GLY A 52 14.19 5.27 14.72
N CYS A 53 13.58 5.06 13.55
CA CYS A 53 13.17 6.14 12.68
C CYS A 53 11.97 6.90 13.26
N PRO A 54 11.86 8.22 13.08
CA PRO A 54 10.78 9.01 13.65
C PRO A 54 9.43 8.77 12.98
N VAL A 55 9.41 8.31 11.73
CA VAL A 55 8.17 8.11 10.98
C VAL A 55 8.17 6.78 10.24
N SER A 56 6.99 6.18 10.14
CA SER A 56 6.68 5.02 9.30
C SER A 56 5.36 5.22 8.58
N TRP A 57 5.26 4.67 7.40
CA TRP A 57 4.09 4.72 6.55
C TRP A 57 3.91 3.41 5.83
N THR A 58 2.67 2.97 5.70
CA THR A 58 2.34 1.87 4.80
C THR A 58 1.15 2.22 3.93
N GLY A 59 1.18 1.79 2.69
CA GLY A 59 0.11 2.08 1.75
C GLY A 59 0.23 1.35 0.44
N LEU A 60 -0.89 1.33 -0.28
CA LEU A 60 -1.01 0.78 -1.61
C LEU A 60 -0.91 1.89 -2.66
N ILE A 61 -0.43 1.55 -3.84
CA ILE A 61 -0.20 2.52 -4.92
C ILE A 61 -0.91 2.05 -6.19
N ASP A 62 -1.87 2.85 -6.65
CA ASP A 62 -2.51 2.65 -7.95
C ASP A 62 -1.78 3.39 -9.09
N SER A 63 -2.45 3.64 -10.20
CA SER A 63 -1.87 4.37 -11.34
C SER A 63 -1.57 5.84 -11.03
N GLU A 64 -2.33 6.46 -10.13
CA GLU A 64 -2.29 7.90 -9.88
C GLU A 64 -1.88 8.28 -8.46
N ASN A 65 -2.23 7.45 -7.48
CA ASN A 65 -2.11 7.80 -6.07
C ASN A 65 -1.51 6.68 -5.22
N GLN A 66 -0.98 7.09 -4.08
CA GLN A 66 -0.69 6.24 -2.94
C GLN A 66 -1.77 6.46 -1.88
N TYR A 67 -2.36 5.38 -1.40
CA TYR A 67 -3.38 5.35 -0.35
C TYR A 67 -2.77 4.84 0.94
N CYS A 68 -2.90 5.61 2.01
CA CYS A 68 -2.43 5.24 3.34
C CYS A 68 -3.30 4.13 3.93
N LEU A 69 -2.69 3.03 4.32
CA LEU A 69 -3.33 2.02 5.17
C LEU A 69 -3.08 2.32 6.65
N ALA A 70 -1.87 2.75 6.99
CA ALA A 70 -1.48 3.17 8.32
C ALA A 70 -0.26 4.09 8.27
N SER A 71 -0.09 4.90 9.31
CA SER A 71 1.10 5.76 9.48
C SER A 71 1.36 6.02 10.96
N ASP A 72 2.63 6.22 11.31
CA ASP A 72 3.04 6.57 12.67
C ASP A 72 4.12 7.64 12.61
N GLY A 73 4.00 8.67 13.47
CA GLY A 73 4.93 9.80 13.56
C GLY A 73 4.67 10.92 12.55
N PHE A 74 3.58 10.86 11.78
CA PHE A 74 3.15 11.96 10.90
C PHE A 74 2.16 12.89 11.63
N PRO A 75 2.09 14.19 11.24
CA PRO A 75 1.02 15.08 11.70
C PRO A 75 -0.38 14.51 11.38
N GLU A 76 -1.35 14.75 12.26
CA GLU A 76 -2.72 14.23 12.11
C GLU A 76 -3.42 14.72 10.82
N ASP A 77 -3.07 15.91 10.35
CA ASP A 77 -3.60 16.52 9.13
C ASP A 77 -2.90 16.03 7.84
N THR A 78 -1.97 15.06 7.96
CA THR A 78 -1.29 14.48 6.80
C THR A 78 -2.29 13.79 5.88
N SER A 79 -2.30 14.17 4.60
CA SER A 79 -3.20 13.58 3.61
C SER A 79 -3.00 12.07 3.53
N LYS A 80 -4.12 11.33 3.59
CA LYS A 80 -4.16 9.86 3.44
C LYS A 80 -4.09 9.40 1.98
N LYS A 81 -4.18 10.35 1.05
CA LYS A 81 -4.05 10.11 -0.38
C LYS A 81 -3.04 11.09 -0.96
N ILE A 82 -1.96 10.57 -1.52
CA ILE A 82 -0.85 11.36 -2.06
C ILE A 82 -0.67 11.01 -3.55
N PRO A 83 -0.54 12.00 -4.46
CA PRO A 83 -0.24 11.71 -5.86
C PRO A 83 1.01 10.82 -5.99
N ARG A 84 0.90 9.71 -6.73
CA ARG A 84 1.96 8.72 -6.92
C ARG A 84 3.30 9.38 -7.30
N LYS A 85 3.26 10.31 -8.25
CA LYS A 85 4.45 11.03 -8.73
C LYS A 85 5.20 11.84 -7.67
N GLN A 86 4.58 12.09 -6.50
CA GLN A 86 5.18 12.84 -5.39
C GLN A 86 5.74 11.90 -4.30
N THR A 87 5.61 10.59 -4.44
CA THR A 87 6.02 9.64 -3.40
C THR A 87 7.39 9.03 -3.71
N PHE A 88 8.14 8.70 -2.68
CA PHE A 88 9.36 7.89 -2.82
C PHE A 88 9.02 6.41 -3.10
N CYS A 89 7.90 5.96 -2.56
CA CYS A 89 7.46 4.56 -2.62
C CYS A 89 7.28 4.04 -4.05
N GLN A 90 6.98 4.92 -5.02
CA GLN A 90 6.82 4.54 -6.43
C GLN A 90 8.08 3.88 -7.03
N TYR A 91 9.27 4.16 -6.48
CA TYR A 91 10.53 3.58 -6.95
C TYR A 91 10.78 2.14 -6.46
N ALA A 92 9.89 1.63 -5.62
CA ALA A 92 9.93 0.25 -5.15
C ALA A 92 8.92 -0.67 -5.86
N LEU A 93 8.09 -0.14 -6.77
CA LEU A 93 6.99 -0.90 -7.39
C LEU A 93 7.44 -1.95 -8.41
N ASP A 94 8.62 -1.78 -9.00
CA ASP A 94 9.26 -2.74 -9.90
C ASP A 94 10.20 -3.72 -9.18
N LYS A 95 10.22 -3.67 -7.83
CA LYS A 95 11.16 -4.41 -7.00
C LYS A 95 10.44 -5.38 -6.06
N THR A 96 11.11 -6.48 -5.77
CA THR A 96 10.76 -7.42 -4.70
C THR A 96 11.71 -7.30 -3.50
N GLU A 97 12.86 -6.66 -3.70
CA GLU A 97 13.85 -6.37 -2.67
C GLU A 97 13.69 -4.94 -2.13
N PRO A 98 14.10 -4.68 -0.88
CA PRO A 98 13.99 -3.36 -0.29
C PRO A 98 14.76 -2.28 -1.06
N LEU A 99 14.18 -1.09 -1.14
CA LEU A 99 14.86 0.14 -1.54
C LEU A 99 15.34 0.86 -0.30
N ILE A 100 16.65 0.95 -0.09
CA ILE A 100 17.26 1.59 1.09
C ILE A 100 18.21 2.69 0.63
N ILE A 101 17.94 3.93 1.04
CA ILE A 101 18.74 5.12 0.73
C ILE A 101 19.24 5.71 2.03
N GLN A 102 20.51 5.47 2.37
CA GLN A 102 21.11 5.94 3.63
C GLN A 102 21.18 7.45 3.71
N ASN A 103 21.44 8.12 2.57
CA ASN A 103 21.50 9.57 2.48
C ASN A 103 20.87 10.05 1.17
N MET A 104 19.64 10.55 1.26
CA MET A 104 18.89 11.05 0.10
C MET A 104 19.43 12.37 -0.47
N GLU A 105 20.18 13.15 0.31
CA GLU A 105 20.76 14.42 -0.14
C GLU A 105 21.86 14.20 -1.18
N THR A 106 22.54 13.05 -1.12
CA THR A 106 23.62 12.68 -2.07
C THR A 106 23.15 11.73 -3.17
N ASP A 107 21.93 11.16 -3.05
CA ASP A 107 21.37 10.25 -4.03
C ASP A 107 20.93 11.00 -5.30
N LEU A 108 21.37 10.54 -6.46
CA LEU A 108 21.12 11.22 -7.73
C LEU A 108 19.63 11.25 -8.12
N THR A 109 18.86 10.29 -7.66
CA THR A 109 17.41 10.18 -7.91
C THR A 109 16.61 11.09 -7.01
N PHE A 110 16.97 11.16 -5.72
CA PHE A 110 16.12 11.76 -4.69
C PHE A 110 16.57 13.15 -4.22
N LYS A 111 17.82 13.56 -4.42
CA LYS A 111 18.37 14.84 -3.93
C LYS A 111 17.56 16.08 -4.35
N ASN A 112 16.84 15.99 -5.45
CA ASN A 112 16.02 17.08 -5.98
C ASN A 112 14.56 17.06 -5.50
N HIS A 113 14.16 16.05 -4.71
CA HIS A 113 12.83 16.02 -4.14
C HIS A 113 12.65 17.15 -3.11
N PRO A 114 11.50 17.86 -3.09
CA PRO A 114 11.29 18.99 -2.16
C PRO A 114 11.54 18.64 -0.70
N LEU A 115 11.02 17.53 -0.20
CA LEU A 115 11.22 17.09 1.20
C LEU A 115 12.70 16.85 1.54
N VAL A 116 13.52 16.48 0.55
CA VAL A 116 14.98 16.31 0.71
C VAL A 116 15.67 17.66 0.71
N LYS A 117 15.34 18.54 -0.24
CA LYS A 117 15.87 19.91 -0.30
C LYS A 117 15.55 20.76 0.95
N GLU A 118 14.39 20.51 1.54
CA GLU A 118 13.96 21.18 2.79
C GLU A 118 14.56 20.54 4.05
N GLY A 119 15.36 19.48 3.91
CA GLY A 119 15.99 18.76 5.04
C GLY A 119 15.02 17.95 5.90
N ILE A 120 13.79 17.73 5.43
CA ILE A 120 12.76 16.98 6.17
C ILE A 120 13.07 15.48 6.14
N VAL A 121 13.54 14.98 4.98
CA VAL A 121 13.87 13.56 4.80
C VAL A 121 15.30 13.42 4.31
N LYS A 122 16.14 12.76 5.09
CA LYS A 122 17.52 12.42 4.76
C LYS A 122 17.75 10.94 4.57
N PHE A 123 17.04 10.10 5.32
CA PHE A 123 17.05 8.64 5.22
C PHE A 123 15.68 8.14 4.77
N TYR A 124 15.66 7.14 3.92
CA TYR A 124 14.44 6.45 3.49
C TYR A 124 14.70 4.98 3.24
N ALA A 125 13.80 4.12 3.73
CA ALA A 125 13.80 2.70 3.39
C ALA A 125 12.38 2.22 3.13
N ALA A 126 12.16 1.56 1.99
CA ALA A 126 10.90 0.96 1.59
C ALA A 126 11.04 -0.55 1.44
N PHE A 127 10.12 -1.28 2.01
CA PHE A 127 10.00 -2.72 1.96
C PHE A 127 8.73 -3.06 1.16
N PRO A 128 8.88 -3.60 -0.07
CA PRO A 128 7.75 -3.90 -0.93
C PRO A 128 6.77 -4.88 -0.28
N ILE A 129 5.47 -4.60 -0.44
CA ILE A 129 4.37 -5.48 -0.08
C ILE A 129 4.06 -6.31 -1.32
N VAL A 130 4.59 -7.54 -1.37
CA VAL A 130 4.55 -8.40 -2.55
C VAL A 130 3.58 -9.54 -2.33
N THR A 131 2.60 -9.69 -3.22
CA THR A 131 1.63 -10.79 -3.21
C THR A 131 2.29 -12.14 -3.50
N SER A 132 1.57 -13.23 -3.21
CA SER A 132 2.04 -14.59 -3.48
C SER A 132 2.28 -14.87 -4.97
N ASP A 133 1.55 -14.16 -5.85
CA ASP A 133 1.72 -14.19 -7.31
C ASP A 133 2.76 -13.17 -7.84
N GLY A 134 3.50 -12.49 -6.95
CA GLY A 134 4.70 -11.70 -7.27
C GLY A 134 4.47 -10.24 -7.62
N TYR A 135 3.29 -9.67 -7.36
CA TYR A 135 3.01 -8.26 -7.65
C TYR A 135 3.22 -7.36 -6.43
N THR A 136 3.93 -6.26 -6.62
CA THR A 136 4.16 -5.27 -5.59
C THR A 136 2.98 -4.32 -5.49
N LEU A 137 2.21 -4.42 -4.41
CA LEU A 137 1.02 -3.60 -4.17
C LEU A 137 1.36 -2.18 -3.71
N GLY A 138 2.43 -2.04 -2.97
CA GLY A 138 2.88 -0.82 -2.32
C GLY A 138 4.03 -1.12 -1.38
N THR A 139 4.18 -0.36 -0.29
CA THR A 139 5.33 -0.49 0.59
C THR A 139 4.97 -0.29 2.07
N LEU A 140 5.74 -0.95 2.95
CA LEU A 140 5.99 -0.51 4.31
C LEU A 140 7.29 0.29 4.29
N CYS A 141 7.28 1.55 4.71
CA CYS A 141 8.48 2.37 4.69
C CYS A 141 8.74 3.07 6.02
N VAL A 142 9.99 3.41 6.23
CA VAL A 142 10.48 4.24 7.34
C VAL A 142 11.34 5.38 6.79
N SER A 143 11.31 6.52 7.45
CA SER A 143 12.14 7.66 7.07
C SER A 143 12.53 8.52 8.27
N GLY A 144 13.52 9.36 8.06
CA GLY A 144 14.01 10.27 9.09
C GLY A 144 14.89 11.40 8.52
N ASN A 145 15.16 12.39 9.35
CA ASN A 145 15.96 13.57 9.01
C ASN A 145 17.46 13.40 9.33
N LYS A 146 17.89 12.20 9.66
CA LYS A 146 19.29 11.82 9.88
C LYS A 146 19.67 10.67 8.98
N GLU A 147 20.94 10.55 8.66
CA GLU A 147 21.48 9.38 7.98
C GLU A 147 21.38 8.16 8.89
N VAL A 148 20.93 7.03 8.34
CA VAL A 148 20.73 5.77 9.06
C VAL A 148 21.32 4.63 8.24
N GLU A 149 22.06 3.76 8.89
CA GLU A 149 22.50 2.48 8.37
C GLU A 149 21.74 1.35 9.07
N LEU A 150 20.85 0.68 8.35
CA LEU A 150 20.08 -0.44 8.89
C LEU A 150 20.97 -1.70 8.99
N THR A 151 20.94 -2.35 10.15
CA THR A 151 21.56 -3.65 10.35
C THR A 151 20.86 -4.75 9.54
N LYS A 152 21.57 -5.84 9.26
CA LYS A 152 20.99 -7.02 8.59
C LYS A 152 19.76 -7.58 9.32
N ASN A 153 19.73 -7.51 10.66
CA ASN A 153 18.60 -7.98 11.45
C ASN A 153 17.38 -7.04 11.31
N GLN A 154 17.58 -5.73 11.30
CA GLN A 154 16.52 -4.76 11.06
C GLN A 154 15.91 -4.96 9.66
N ILE A 155 16.74 -5.07 8.64
CA ILE A 155 16.29 -5.35 7.26
C ILE A 155 15.49 -6.66 7.20
N LYS A 156 15.98 -7.74 7.82
CA LYS A 156 15.28 -9.03 7.88
C LYS A 156 13.92 -8.90 8.58
N SER A 157 13.84 -8.17 9.67
CA SER A 157 12.59 -7.95 10.42
C SER A 157 11.57 -7.17 9.58
N LEU A 158 11.98 -6.08 8.94
CA LEU A 158 11.10 -5.27 8.10
C LEU A 158 10.63 -6.02 6.84
N LYS A 159 11.48 -6.84 6.22
CA LYS A 159 11.08 -7.78 5.16
C LYS A 159 10.02 -8.78 5.65
N SER A 160 10.12 -9.24 6.88
CA SER A 160 9.14 -10.14 7.47
C SER A 160 7.81 -9.43 7.74
N LEU A 161 7.84 -8.18 8.20
CA LEU A 161 6.65 -7.37 8.40
C LEU A 161 5.91 -7.11 7.06
N SER A 162 6.63 -6.67 6.01
CA SER A 162 6.00 -6.42 4.70
C SER A 162 5.38 -7.67 4.08
N ARG A 163 6.01 -8.84 4.24
CA ARG A 163 5.42 -10.13 3.81
C ARG A 163 4.16 -10.49 4.59
N LYS A 164 4.15 -10.25 5.89
CA LYS A 164 2.96 -10.50 6.72
C LYS A 164 1.82 -9.59 6.35
N MET A 165 2.11 -8.33 6.00
CA MET A 165 1.10 -7.42 5.46
C MET A 165 0.50 -7.93 4.14
N ALA A 166 1.34 -8.37 3.20
CA ALA A 166 0.87 -8.95 1.94
C ALA A 166 -0.07 -10.13 2.19
N TYR A 167 0.34 -11.07 3.03
CA TYR A 167 -0.47 -12.22 3.43
C TYR A 167 -1.80 -11.82 4.06
N GLN A 168 -1.81 -10.79 4.90
CA GLN A 168 -3.03 -10.28 5.52
C GLN A 168 -3.99 -9.66 4.51
N LEU A 169 -3.48 -8.89 3.56
CA LEU A 169 -4.28 -8.34 2.45
C LEU A 169 -4.92 -9.46 1.62
N GLU A 170 -4.17 -10.52 1.32
CA GLU A 170 -4.68 -11.68 0.58
C GLU A 170 -5.75 -12.47 1.37
N ILE A 171 -5.58 -12.62 2.68
CA ILE A 171 -6.62 -13.24 3.53
C ILE A 171 -7.91 -12.42 3.50
N GLN A 172 -7.82 -11.10 3.64
CA GLN A 172 -8.99 -10.22 3.60
C GLN A 172 -9.67 -10.26 2.22
N GLU A 173 -8.90 -10.30 1.13
CA GLU A 173 -9.42 -10.50 -0.22
C GLU A 173 -10.21 -11.80 -0.34
N ASN A 174 -9.60 -12.91 0.07
CA ASN A 174 -10.24 -14.22 0.01
C ASN A 174 -11.51 -14.30 0.86
N PHE A 175 -11.50 -13.68 2.03
CA PHE A 175 -12.69 -13.64 2.90
C PHE A 175 -13.84 -12.85 2.26
N ARG A 176 -13.54 -11.69 1.66
CA ARG A 176 -14.54 -10.88 0.96
C ARG A 176 -15.13 -11.63 -0.24
N ASN A 177 -14.29 -12.28 -1.03
CA ASN A 177 -14.73 -13.04 -2.21
C ASN A 177 -15.67 -14.21 -1.80
N LYS A 178 -15.29 -14.98 -0.79
CA LYS A 178 -16.16 -16.04 -0.24
C LYS A 178 -17.49 -15.53 0.28
N SER A 179 -17.47 -14.40 0.97
CA SER A 179 -18.69 -13.80 1.52
C SER A 179 -19.62 -13.32 0.39
N ALA A 180 -19.06 -12.74 -0.68
CA ALA A 180 -19.82 -12.32 -1.85
C ALA A 180 -20.42 -13.51 -2.60
N GLU A 181 -19.66 -14.59 -2.81
CA GLU A 181 -20.13 -15.83 -3.44
C GLU A 181 -21.28 -16.46 -2.63
N ASN A 182 -21.17 -16.54 -1.31
CA ASN A 182 -22.22 -17.05 -0.44
C ASN A 182 -23.49 -16.20 -0.53
N LEU A 183 -23.36 -14.87 -0.58
CA LEU A 183 -24.51 -13.97 -0.70
C LEU A 183 -25.21 -14.16 -2.06
N ILE A 184 -24.48 -14.28 -3.15
CA ILE A 184 -25.04 -14.57 -4.48
C ILE A 184 -25.83 -15.89 -4.46
N GLN A 185 -25.26 -16.97 -3.88
CA GLN A 185 -25.96 -18.26 -3.77
C GLN A 185 -27.26 -18.17 -2.95
N ILE A 186 -27.29 -17.36 -1.91
CA ILE A 186 -28.51 -17.12 -1.11
C ILE A 186 -29.55 -16.38 -1.96
N ILE A 187 -29.15 -15.33 -2.68
CA ILE A 187 -30.05 -14.58 -3.57
C ILE A 187 -30.65 -15.50 -4.63
N ASP A 188 -29.83 -16.33 -5.29
CA ASP A 188 -30.29 -17.26 -6.31
C ASP A 188 -31.32 -18.27 -5.75
N LYS A 189 -31.08 -18.82 -4.55
CA LYS A 189 -32.03 -19.72 -3.89
C LYS A 189 -33.35 -19.03 -3.58
N ILE A 190 -33.31 -17.78 -3.11
CA ILE A 190 -34.53 -16.99 -2.83
C ILE A 190 -35.29 -16.74 -4.14
N SER A 191 -34.58 -16.31 -5.21
CA SER A 191 -35.17 -16.06 -6.51
C SER A 191 -35.88 -17.30 -7.07
N GLN A 192 -35.22 -18.47 -7.03
CA GLN A 192 -35.82 -19.75 -7.44
C GLN A 192 -37.06 -20.10 -6.60
N HIS A 193 -37.02 -19.83 -5.29
CA HIS A 193 -38.18 -20.09 -4.42
C HIS A 193 -39.38 -19.20 -4.77
N VAL A 194 -39.14 -17.91 -5.04
CA VAL A 194 -40.19 -16.96 -5.44
C VAL A 194 -40.77 -17.36 -6.80
N GLU A 195 -39.96 -17.74 -7.78
CA GLU A 195 -40.45 -18.22 -9.08
C GLU A 195 -41.34 -19.45 -8.93
N ASN A 196 -40.94 -20.43 -8.10
CA ASN A 196 -41.73 -21.63 -7.85
C ASN A 196 -43.08 -21.35 -7.17
N LEU A 197 -43.14 -20.35 -6.26
CA LEU A 197 -44.38 -19.91 -5.62
C LEU A 197 -45.32 -19.26 -6.65
N ASN A 198 -44.80 -18.42 -7.53
CA ASN A 198 -45.59 -17.75 -8.56
C ASN A 198 -46.16 -18.73 -9.59
N ILE A 199 -45.42 -19.79 -9.96
CA ILE A 199 -45.88 -20.83 -10.88
C ILE A 199 -46.99 -21.69 -10.21
N THR A 200 -46.89 -21.90 -8.91
CA THR A 200 -47.89 -22.66 -8.15
C THR A 200 -49.23 -21.91 -8.07
N HIS A 201 -49.18 -20.59 -7.87
CA HIS A 201 -50.37 -19.72 -7.85
C HIS A 201 -51.07 -19.63 -9.22
N LEU A 202 -50.32 -19.65 -10.33
CA LEU A 202 -50.88 -19.58 -11.70
C LEU A 202 -51.52 -20.92 -12.12
N LYS A 203 -51.23 -22.06 -11.48
CA LYS A 203 -51.82 -23.36 -11.77
C LYS A 203 -53.08 -23.67 -10.95
N THR A 204 -53.45 -22.77 -10.03
CA THR A 204 -54.57 -22.98 -9.10
C THR A 204 -55.81 -22.07 -9.44
N ILE A 205 -55.74 -21.34 -10.55
CA ILE A 205 -56.85 -20.60 -11.19
C ILE A 205 -57.29 -21.32 -12.45
#